data_bbe0af2fa5487ab375bd3e4a409a0119
#
_entry.id   bbe0af2fa5487ab375bd3e4a409a0119
#
_cell.length_a   1.000
_cell.length_b   1.000
_cell.length_c   1.000
_cell.angle_alpha   90.00
_cell.angle_beta   90.00
_cell.angle_gamma   90.00
#
_symmetry.space_group_name_H-M   'P 1'
#
loop_
_entity.id
_entity.type
_entity.pdbx_description
1 polymer ?
#
loop_
_entity_poly.entity_id
_entity_poly.type
_entity_poly.pdbx_seq_one_letter_code
_entity_poly.pdbx_strand_id
1 'polypeptide(L)'
;MPRPEPPPWLSAAAIATAERLLAGHRQAFGRPLLAGVDAGRTPLQAAQELFVAATVVLSHDGAADPRLIYANRAALLLWRRPWGAMVGLPSRLTAEPAERQRRALALEQARRKALSGYSGIRVDSGGRRFRIQNARLWALPDGGGQPGGQAAAFSNWWWLEPPRSGSPPPLSGRPNPVGGTEPGPSVLPLHA
;
A
#
# COMPACT_ATOMS: atom_id res chain seq x y z
N MET A 1 30.05 31.07 -4.91
CA MET A 1 28.88 30.29 -5.40
C MET A 1 28.10 29.78 -4.20
N PRO A 2 26.83 30.14 -4.00
CA PRO A 2 26.00 29.51 -2.94
C PRO A 2 25.96 28.01 -3.19
N ARG A 3 26.08 27.22 -2.13
CA ARG A 3 25.86 25.76 -2.24
C ARG A 3 24.43 25.50 -2.71
N PRO A 4 24.18 24.58 -3.66
CA PRO A 4 22.83 24.22 -4.04
C PRO A 4 22.10 23.71 -2.80
N GLU A 5 20.85 24.15 -2.63
CA GLU A 5 20.02 23.65 -1.55
C GLU A 5 19.90 22.12 -1.64
N PRO A 6 20.01 21.41 -0.52
CA PRO A 6 19.83 19.97 -0.53
C PRO A 6 18.42 19.62 -1.01
N PRO A 7 18.26 18.52 -1.75
CA PRO A 7 16.93 18.09 -2.19
C PRO A 7 16.03 17.82 -0.98
N PRO A 8 14.71 18.02 -1.09
CA PRO A 8 13.79 18.04 0.05
C PRO A 8 13.77 16.73 0.86
N TRP A 9 14.09 15.60 0.25
CA TRP A 9 14.23 14.31 0.95
C TRP A 9 15.53 14.16 1.75
N LEU A 10 16.42 15.14 1.69
CA LEU A 10 17.62 15.29 2.52
C LEU A 10 17.55 16.50 3.44
N SER A 11 16.38 17.08 3.64
CA SER A 11 16.17 18.05 4.72
C SER A 11 16.36 17.37 6.08
N ALA A 12 16.73 18.15 7.11
CA ALA A 12 16.89 17.61 8.46
C ALA A 12 15.67 16.82 8.95
N ALA A 13 14.46 17.31 8.64
CA ALA A 13 13.21 16.61 8.99
C ALA A 13 13.05 15.27 8.23
N ALA A 14 13.43 15.22 6.94
CA ALA A 14 13.36 14.00 6.16
C ALA A 14 14.39 12.96 6.62
N ILE A 15 15.61 13.38 6.96
CA ILE A 15 16.66 12.52 7.51
C ILE A 15 16.20 11.94 8.86
N ALA A 16 15.71 12.75 9.79
CA ALA A 16 15.19 12.28 11.07
C ALA A 16 14.00 11.31 10.90
N THR A 17 13.15 11.54 9.89
CA THR A 17 12.05 10.63 9.58
C THR A 17 12.56 9.31 9.01
N ALA A 18 13.58 9.32 8.15
CA ALA A 18 14.22 8.11 7.63
C ALA A 18 14.83 7.25 8.74
N GLU A 19 15.52 7.87 9.70
CA GLU A 19 16.06 7.16 10.87
C GLU A 19 14.94 6.49 11.70
N ARG A 20 13.86 7.21 11.99
CA ARG A 20 12.69 6.65 12.70
C ARG A 20 12.04 5.50 11.93
N LEU A 21 11.96 5.60 10.60
CA LEU A 21 11.44 4.54 9.73
C LEU A 21 12.28 3.27 9.84
N LEU A 22 13.59 3.37 9.74
CA LEU A 22 14.51 2.25 9.82
C LEU A 22 14.53 1.62 11.22
N ALA A 23 14.64 2.44 12.26
CA ALA A 23 14.62 1.99 13.64
C ALA A 23 13.29 1.33 14.02
N GLY A 24 12.16 1.98 13.70
CA GLY A 24 10.82 1.46 13.96
C GLY A 24 10.56 0.14 13.25
N HIS A 25 10.99 -0.02 11.99
CA HIS A 25 10.87 -1.29 11.28
C HIS A 25 11.70 -2.40 11.97
N ARG A 26 12.94 -2.12 12.35
CA ARG A 26 13.80 -3.09 13.05
C ARG A 26 13.18 -3.52 14.38
N GLN A 27 12.66 -2.57 15.14
CA GLN A 27 11.94 -2.85 16.40
C GLN A 27 10.69 -3.70 16.17
N ALA A 28 9.89 -3.37 15.14
CA ALA A 28 8.60 -4.01 14.87
C ALA A 28 8.72 -5.43 14.32
N PHE A 29 9.77 -5.71 13.51
CA PHE A 29 9.91 -6.98 12.77
C PHE A 29 11.18 -7.75 13.08
N GLY A 30 12.04 -7.28 14.01
CA GLY A 30 13.29 -7.95 14.41
C GLY A 30 14.36 -8.01 13.33
N ARG A 31 14.20 -7.29 12.21
CA ARG A 31 15.13 -7.31 11.08
C ARG A 31 15.20 -5.91 10.41
N PRO A 32 16.31 -5.57 9.74
CA PRO A 32 16.42 -4.32 9.03
C PRO A 32 15.42 -4.25 7.88
N LEU A 33 15.01 -3.01 7.52
CA LEU A 33 14.15 -2.74 6.37
C LEU A 33 14.91 -2.92 5.04
N LEU A 34 16.17 -2.49 5.03
CA LEU A 34 17.07 -2.59 3.89
C LEU A 34 18.13 -3.65 4.16
N ALA A 35 18.49 -4.43 3.15
CA ALA A 35 19.58 -5.39 3.24
C ALA A 35 20.94 -4.65 3.32
N GLY A 36 21.89 -5.23 4.06
CA GLY A 36 23.25 -4.70 4.18
C GLY A 36 23.39 -3.45 5.05
N VAL A 37 22.36 -3.09 5.82
CA VAL A 37 22.36 -1.94 6.72
C VAL A 37 22.89 -2.38 8.08
N ASP A 38 24.20 -2.38 8.25
CA ASP A 38 24.82 -2.58 9.56
C ASP A 38 25.84 -1.48 9.90
N ALA A 39 26.17 -1.42 11.18
CA ALA A 39 26.97 -0.48 11.93
C ALA A 39 27.93 0.44 11.14
N GLY A 40 27.78 1.76 11.34
CA GLY A 40 28.71 2.78 10.87
C GLY A 40 28.16 3.77 9.85
N ARG A 41 26.86 3.65 9.47
CA ARG A 41 26.23 4.63 8.57
C ARG A 41 25.89 5.92 9.30
N THR A 42 26.19 7.02 8.66
CA THR A 42 25.67 8.32 9.11
C THR A 42 24.16 8.42 8.83
N PRO A 43 23.42 9.25 9.58
CA PRO A 43 22.01 9.54 9.30
C PRO A 43 21.75 9.94 7.85
N LEU A 44 22.63 10.74 7.27
CA LEU A 44 22.54 11.16 5.87
C LEU A 44 22.65 9.98 4.90
N GLN A 45 23.62 9.08 5.10
CA GLN A 45 23.78 7.88 4.26
C GLN A 45 22.55 6.97 4.36
N ALA A 46 22.04 6.75 5.58
CA ALA A 46 20.83 5.94 5.80
C ALA A 46 19.60 6.54 5.09
N ALA A 47 19.45 7.88 5.13
CA ALA A 47 18.37 8.58 4.44
C ALA A 47 18.51 8.48 2.90
N GLN A 48 19.73 8.60 2.37
CA GLN A 48 19.99 8.45 0.93
C GLN A 48 19.66 7.04 0.45
N GLU A 49 20.09 6.02 1.17
CA GLU A 49 19.84 4.63 0.81
C GLU A 49 18.34 4.26 0.92
N LEU A 50 17.65 4.73 1.96
CA LEU A 50 16.22 4.56 2.08
C LEU A 50 15.47 5.24 0.92
N PHE A 51 15.92 6.42 0.52
CA PHE A 51 15.28 7.15 -0.57
C PHE A 51 15.41 6.43 -1.92
N VAL A 52 16.57 5.84 -2.23
CA VAL A 52 16.79 5.12 -3.50
C VAL A 52 16.40 3.67 -3.47
N ALA A 53 15.97 3.13 -2.32
CA ALA A 53 15.58 1.72 -2.18
C ALA A 53 14.47 1.34 -3.15
N ALA A 54 14.54 0.13 -3.70
CA ALA A 54 13.50 -0.43 -4.58
C ALA A 54 12.21 -0.77 -3.83
N THR A 55 12.30 -1.10 -2.54
CA THR A 55 11.13 -1.26 -1.67
C THR A 55 10.39 0.07 -1.55
N VAL A 56 9.09 0.06 -1.82
CA VAL A 56 8.23 1.23 -1.63
C VAL A 56 8.07 1.50 -0.13
N VAL A 57 8.37 2.73 0.28
CA VAL A 57 8.27 3.16 1.69
C VAL A 57 7.55 4.49 1.77
N LEU A 58 6.52 4.56 2.62
CA LEU A 58 5.83 5.81 2.96
C LEU A 58 5.52 5.84 4.46
N SER A 59 5.34 7.06 4.98
CA SER A 59 4.79 7.26 6.31
C SER A 59 3.89 8.49 6.36
N HIS A 60 3.00 8.48 7.34
CA HIS A 60 2.13 9.62 7.66
C HIS A 60 2.24 9.96 9.16
N ASP A 61 1.82 11.16 9.51
CA ASP A 61 1.73 11.63 10.89
C ASP A 61 0.61 10.95 11.68
N GLY A 62 0.48 11.29 12.95
CA GLY A 62 -0.54 10.79 13.87
C GLY A 62 -1.84 11.61 13.93
N ALA A 63 -2.03 12.59 13.03
CA ALA A 63 -3.20 13.45 13.03
C ALA A 63 -4.51 12.68 12.78
N ALA A 64 -5.66 13.29 13.11
CA ALA A 64 -6.98 12.71 12.86
C ALA A 64 -7.26 12.46 11.37
N ASP A 65 -6.81 13.37 10.47
CA ASP A 65 -6.71 13.14 9.02
C ASP A 65 -5.21 13.06 8.65
N PRO A 66 -4.58 11.88 8.76
CA PRO A 66 -3.14 11.75 8.68
C PRO A 66 -2.59 12.20 7.32
N ARG A 67 -1.53 13.00 7.34
CA ARG A 67 -0.84 13.47 6.13
C ARG A 67 0.46 12.73 5.94
N LEU A 68 0.82 12.47 4.69
CA LEU A 68 2.10 11.87 4.37
C LEU A 68 3.23 12.81 4.78
N ILE A 69 4.21 12.27 5.51
CA ILE A 69 5.42 12.99 5.97
C ILE A 69 6.68 12.47 5.30
N TYR A 70 6.59 11.32 4.64
CA TYR A 70 7.69 10.74 3.90
C TYR A 70 7.19 9.82 2.78
N ALA A 71 7.92 9.82 1.66
CA ALA A 71 7.78 8.88 0.56
C ALA A 71 9.14 8.71 -0.12
N ASN A 72 9.63 7.47 -0.28
CA ASN A 72 10.86 7.26 -1.02
C ASN A 72 10.65 7.34 -2.54
N ARG A 73 11.75 7.32 -3.31
CA ARG A 73 11.71 7.42 -4.77
C ARG A 73 10.77 6.40 -5.41
N ALA A 74 10.78 5.15 -4.94
CA ALA A 74 9.89 4.11 -5.44
C ALA A 74 8.42 4.46 -5.22
N ALA A 75 8.07 5.04 -4.07
CA ALA A 75 6.72 5.53 -3.81
C ALA A 75 6.35 6.71 -4.71
N LEU A 76 7.22 7.68 -4.87
CA LEU A 76 6.97 8.85 -5.73
C LEU A 76 6.69 8.43 -7.18
N LEU A 77 7.46 7.48 -7.71
CA LEU A 77 7.28 6.93 -9.06
C LEU A 77 5.97 6.16 -9.18
N LEU A 78 5.65 5.32 -8.20
CA LEU A 78 4.44 4.48 -8.22
C LEU A 78 3.16 5.30 -8.17
N TRP A 79 3.10 6.34 -7.32
CA TRP A 79 1.96 7.27 -7.25
C TRP A 79 2.03 8.40 -8.29
N ARG A 80 3.11 8.47 -9.08
CA ARG A 80 3.32 9.50 -10.10
C ARG A 80 3.18 10.91 -9.53
N ARG A 81 3.78 11.15 -8.37
CA ARG A 81 3.78 12.44 -7.68
C ARG A 81 5.19 12.86 -7.32
N PRO A 82 5.59 14.10 -7.56
CA PRO A 82 6.83 14.63 -7.00
C PRO A 82 6.72 14.76 -5.48
N TRP A 83 7.85 14.89 -4.79
CA TRP A 83 7.93 15.01 -3.33
C TRP A 83 6.97 16.04 -2.77
N GLY A 84 6.99 17.27 -3.28
CA GLY A 84 6.15 18.36 -2.77
C GLY A 84 4.63 18.16 -2.98
N ALA A 85 4.22 17.27 -3.89
CA ALA A 85 2.82 16.90 -4.09
C ALA A 85 2.43 15.63 -3.33
N MET A 86 3.41 14.87 -2.85
CA MET A 86 3.19 13.64 -2.08
C MET A 86 3.25 13.90 -0.58
N VAL A 87 4.26 14.59 -0.10
CA VAL A 87 4.37 15.00 1.30
C VAL A 87 3.35 16.10 1.59
N GLY A 88 2.60 15.97 2.68
CA GLY A 88 1.45 16.81 3.02
C GLY A 88 0.11 16.33 2.45
N LEU A 89 0.10 15.37 1.51
CA LEU A 89 -1.13 14.79 0.99
C LEU A 89 -1.86 14.00 2.10
N PRO A 90 -3.18 14.20 2.30
CA PRO A 90 -3.96 13.32 3.16
C PRO A 90 -3.80 11.85 2.73
N SER A 91 -3.32 11.02 3.64
CA SER A 91 -2.91 9.64 3.32
C SER A 91 -4.04 8.77 2.77
N ARG A 92 -5.31 9.11 3.11
CA ARG A 92 -6.51 8.46 2.56
C ARG A 92 -6.66 8.63 1.05
N LEU A 93 -6.09 9.68 0.47
CA LEU A 93 -6.15 9.94 -0.97
C LEU A 93 -5.22 9.03 -1.80
N THR A 94 -4.39 8.23 -1.16
CA THR A 94 -3.59 7.18 -1.83
C THR A 94 -4.39 5.92 -2.13
N ALA A 95 -5.65 5.84 -1.66
CA ALA A 95 -6.55 4.72 -1.86
C ALA A 95 -7.91 5.19 -2.38
N GLU A 96 -8.58 4.33 -3.14
CA GLU A 96 -9.95 4.55 -3.58
C GLU A 96 -10.92 4.71 -2.40
N PRO A 97 -12.02 5.45 -2.57
CA PRO A 97 -13.04 5.59 -1.52
C PRO A 97 -13.51 4.26 -0.94
N ALA A 98 -13.77 3.25 -1.79
CA ALA A 98 -14.21 1.92 -1.39
C ALA A 98 -13.18 1.16 -0.53
N GLU A 99 -11.90 1.44 -0.67
CA GLU A 99 -10.81 0.78 0.06
C GLU A 99 -10.43 1.51 1.37
N ARG A 100 -10.92 2.72 1.60
CA ARG A 100 -10.50 3.57 2.73
C ARG A 100 -10.84 2.98 4.08
N GLN A 101 -12.04 2.38 4.21
CA GLN A 101 -12.48 1.76 5.47
C GLN A 101 -11.61 0.56 5.82
N ARG A 102 -11.38 -0.36 4.87
CA ARG A 102 -10.51 -1.52 5.07
C ARG A 102 -9.09 -1.11 5.44
N ARG A 103 -8.57 -0.07 4.78
CA ARG A 103 -7.26 0.51 5.09
C ARG A 103 -7.22 1.09 6.51
N ALA A 104 -8.26 1.82 6.92
CA ALA A 104 -8.34 2.41 8.26
C ALA A 104 -8.31 1.34 9.35
N LEU A 105 -9.03 0.24 9.20
CA LEU A 105 -9.00 -0.90 10.11
C LEU A 105 -7.61 -1.53 10.22
N ALA A 106 -6.92 -1.72 9.09
CA ALA A 106 -5.56 -2.26 9.09
C ALA A 106 -4.56 -1.32 9.78
N LEU A 107 -4.69 -0.01 9.59
CA LEU A 107 -3.87 0.99 10.27
C LEU A 107 -4.15 1.02 11.77
N GLU A 108 -5.42 0.90 12.20
CA GLU A 108 -5.76 0.82 13.62
C GLU A 108 -5.15 -0.43 14.28
N GLN A 109 -5.20 -1.58 13.62
CA GLN A 109 -4.51 -2.78 14.09
C GLN A 109 -2.99 -2.56 14.20
N ALA A 110 -2.39 -1.92 13.19
CA ALA A 110 -0.95 -1.67 13.13
C ALA A 110 -0.46 -0.64 14.17
N ARG A 111 -1.34 0.17 14.75
CA ARG A 111 -1.03 1.03 15.91
C ARG A 111 -0.69 0.22 17.15
N ARG A 112 -1.40 -0.89 17.36
CA ARG A 112 -1.25 -1.75 18.55
C ARG A 112 -0.16 -2.79 18.37
N LYS A 113 -0.06 -3.36 17.17
CA LYS A 113 0.89 -4.41 16.82
C LYS A 113 1.23 -4.33 15.34
N ALA A 114 2.53 -4.35 15.03
CA ALA A 114 3.00 -4.36 13.65
C ALA A 114 2.33 -5.47 12.83
N LEU A 115 1.93 -5.15 11.62
CA LEU A 115 1.17 -6.03 10.73
C LEU A 115 2.00 -6.39 9.50
N SER A 116 2.08 -7.66 9.19
CA SER A 116 2.59 -8.20 7.92
C SER A 116 1.47 -8.78 7.08
N GLY A 117 1.69 -8.90 5.77
CA GLY A 117 0.72 -9.55 4.88
C GLY A 117 -0.42 -8.66 4.44
N TYR A 118 -0.38 -7.36 4.74
CA TYR A 118 -1.43 -6.45 4.32
C TYR A 118 -1.49 -6.35 2.78
N SER A 119 -2.71 -6.40 2.24
CA SER A 119 -2.99 -6.25 0.81
C SER A 119 -4.14 -5.26 0.60
N GLY A 120 -4.11 -4.53 -0.50
CA GLY A 120 -5.18 -3.59 -0.82
C GLY A 120 -4.98 -2.92 -2.17
N ILE A 121 -6.01 -2.22 -2.65
CA ILE A 121 -5.95 -1.46 -3.90
C ILE A 121 -5.57 -0.02 -3.59
N ARG A 122 -4.74 0.55 -4.45
CA ARG A 122 -4.28 1.94 -4.41
C ARG A 122 -4.54 2.60 -5.74
N VAL A 123 -4.47 3.91 -5.74
CA VAL A 123 -4.70 4.73 -6.93
C VAL A 123 -3.59 5.76 -7.06
N ASP A 124 -3.03 5.91 -8.26
CA ASP A 124 -2.05 6.95 -8.57
C ASP A 124 -2.69 8.33 -8.82
N SER A 125 -1.87 9.33 -9.13
CA SER A 125 -2.36 10.69 -9.41
C SER A 125 -3.23 10.80 -10.66
N GLY A 126 -3.13 9.86 -11.58
CA GLY A 126 -3.92 9.77 -12.81
C GLY A 126 -5.16 8.87 -12.69
N GLY A 127 -5.48 8.37 -11.49
CA GLY A 127 -6.61 7.47 -11.28
C GLY A 127 -6.33 6.02 -11.66
N ARG A 128 -5.07 5.68 -12.04
CA ARG A 128 -4.72 4.30 -12.39
C ARG A 128 -4.61 3.46 -11.13
N ARG A 129 -5.26 2.31 -11.15
CA ARG A 129 -5.35 1.40 -10.00
C ARG A 129 -4.19 0.41 -9.99
N PHE A 130 -3.69 0.11 -8.81
CA PHE A 130 -2.73 -0.96 -8.60
C PHE A 130 -2.99 -1.69 -7.29
N ARG A 131 -2.66 -2.97 -7.26
CA ARG A 131 -2.75 -3.81 -6.06
C ARG A 131 -1.39 -3.86 -5.38
N ILE A 132 -1.39 -3.67 -4.07
CA ILE A 132 -0.25 -3.97 -3.21
C ILE A 132 -0.52 -5.27 -2.48
N GLN A 133 0.54 -6.05 -2.27
CA GLN A 133 0.47 -7.32 -1.56
C GLN A 133 1.62 -7.45 -0.58
N ASN A 134 1.33 -8.13 0.53
CA ASN A 134 2.31 -8.48 1.54
C ASN A 134 3.03 -7.26 2.15
N ALA A 135 2.31 -6.15 2.28
CA ALA A 135 2.85 -4.95 2.90
C ALA A 135 3.02 -5.13 4.40
N ARG A 136 4.06 -4.49 4.93
CA ARG A 136 4.34 -4.35 6.36
C ARG A 136 3.88 -2.98 6.82
N LEU A 137 3.14 -2.93 7.93
CA LEU A 137 2.64 -1.71 8.56
C LEU A 137 3.15 -1.66 10.00
N TRP A 138 3.64 -0.51 10.46
CA TRP A 138 4.11 -0.34 11.83
C TRP A 138 3.91 1.08 12.32
N ALA A 139 3.83 1.22 13.64
CA ALA A 139 3.76 2.53 14.29
C ALA A 139 5.13 3.22 14.26
N LEU A 140 5.11 4.54 14.09
CA LEU A 140 6.28 5.40 14.23
C LEU A 140 6.17 6.17 15.54
N PRO A 141 7.15 6.06 16.45
CA PRO A 141 7.24 6.93 17.61
C PRO A 141 7.48 8.38 17.19
N ASP A 142 6.96 9.33 17.94
CA ASP A 142 7.12 10.78 17.69
C ASP A 142 8.49 11.33 18.10
N GLY A 143 9.33 10.55 18.73
CA GLY A 143 10.60 10.98 19.34
C GLY A 143 10.51 11.09 20.87
N GLY A 144 9.31 11.25 21.44
CA GLY A 144 9.00 11.15 22.87
C GLY A 144 8.47 9.77 23.27
N GLY A 145 8.46 8.80 22.35
CA GLY A 145 7.96 7.44 22.58
C GLY A 145 6.45 7.28 22.40
N GLN A 146 5.72 8.35 22.09
CA GLN A 146 4.29 8.28 21.79
C GLN A 146 4.05 7.93 20.31
N PRO A 147 2.89 7.38 19.95
CA PRO A 147 2.54 7.09 18.55
C PRO A 147 2.47 8.37 17.71
N GLY A 148 3.54 8.69 16.99
CA GLY A 148 3.67 9.89 16.15
C GLY A 148 3.21 9.71 14.71
N GLY A 149 2.73 8.52 14.35
CA GLY A 149 2.32 8.20 12.99
C GLY A 149 2.46 6.72 12.67
N GLN A 150 2.39 6.40 11.39
CA GLN A 150 2.54 5.03 10.91
C GLN A 150 3.30 4.98 9.59
N ALA A 151 3.92 3.85 9.34
CA ALA A 151 4.66 3.58 8.12
C ALA A 151 4.17 2.31 7.42
N ALA A 152 4.41 2.27 6.12
CA ALA A 152 4.16 1.13 5.27
C ALA A 152 5.37 0.85 4.38
N ALA A 153 5.70 -0.43 4.18
CA ALA A 153 6.70 -0.86 3.21
C ALA A 153 6.23 -2.10 2.46
N PHE A 154 6.46 -2.13 1.14
CA PHE A 154 6.12 -3.27 0.30
C PHE A 154 6.99 -3.27 -0.97
N SER A 155 7.16 -4.47 -1.55
CA SER A 155 7.85 -4.64 -2.84
C SER A 155 6.95 -5.32 -3.87
N ASN A 156 5.87 -5.99 -3.43
CA ASN A 156 4.96 -6.70 -4.29
C ASN A 156 3.78 -5.83 -4.65
N TRP A 157 3.71 -5.46 -5.91
CA TRP A 157 2.59 -4.70 -6.45
C TRP A 157 2.48 -4.90 -7.97
N TRP A 158 1.27 -4.68 -8.53
CA TRP A 158 1.04 -4.71 -9.98
C TRP A 158 -0.13 -3.81 -10.35
N TRP A 159 -0.12 -3.31 -11.57
CA TRP A 159 -1.21 -2.54 -12.14
C TRP A 159 -2.44 -3.42 -12.33
N LEU A 160 -3.61 -2.86 -11.99
CA LEU A 160 -4.88 -3.46 -12.35
C LEU A 160 -5.28 -2.90 -13.72
N GLU A 161 -5.69 -3.80 -14.63
CA GLU A 161 -6.25 -3.36 -15.88
C GLU A 161 -7.55 -2.57 -15.63
N PRO A 162 -7.82 -1.49 -16.37
CA PRO A 162 -9.15 -0.90 -16.38
C PRO A 162 -10.15 -1.99 -16.80
N PRO A 163 -11.40 -1.99 -16.28
CA PRO A 163 -12.43 -2.89 -16.74
C PRO A 163 -12.50 -2.74 -18.28
N ARG A 164 -12.43 -3.85 -19.01
CA ARG A 164 -12.53 -3.83 -20.48
C ARG A 164 -13.85 -3.16 -20.81
N SER A 165 -13.80 -2.02 -21.47
CA SER A 165 -14.98 -1.37 -22.01
C SER A 165 -15.60 -2.32 -23.04
N GLY A 166 -16.68 -3.02 -22.66
CA GLY A 166 -17.35 -4.00 -23.52
C GLY A 166 -17.68 -5.36 -22.88
N SER A 167 -17.34 -5.60 -21.62
CA SER A 167 -17.92 -6.78 -20.94
C SER A 167 -19.38 -6.48 -20.61
N PRO A 168 -20.36 -7.21 -21.20
CA PRO A 168 -21.75 -7.07 -20.79
C PRO A 168 -21.87 -7.38 -19.29
N PRO A 169 -22.78 -6.72 -18.57
CA PRO A 169 -23.03 -7.04 -17.18
C PRO A 169 -23.35 -8.55 -17.06
N PRO A 170 -22.94 -9.24 -15.99
CA PRO A 170 -23.32 -10.62 -15.78
C PRO A 170 -24.84 -10.68 -15.88
N LEU A 171 -25.33 -11.53 -16.78
CA LEU A 171 -26.76 -11.76 -16.94
C LEU A 171 -27.31 -12.22 -15.59
N SER A 172 -27.97 -11.30 -14.90
CA SER A 172 -28.76 -11.59 -13.72
C SER A 172 -29.74 -12.71 -14.06
N GLY A 173 -29.73 -13.73 -13.22
CA GLY A 173 -30.36 -15.02 -13.37
C GLY A 173 -31.67 -15.05 -14.14
N ARG A 174 -31.71 -15.90 -15.15
CA ARG A 174 -32.98 -16.44 -15.63
C ARG A 174 -33.57 -17.31 -14.51
N PRO A 175 -34.82 -17.10 -14.13
CA PRO A 175 -35.50 -18.07 -13.27
C PRO A 175 -35.58 -19.40 -14.02
N ASN A 176 -35.23 -20.47 -13.32
CA ASN A 176 -35.38 -21.83 -13.77
C ASN A 176 -36.89 -22.12 -14.06
N PRO A 177 -37.30 -22.61 -15.23
CA PRO A 177 -38.66 -23.06 -15.42
C PRO A 177 -38.83 -24.37 -14.66
N VAL A 178 -39.67 -24.32 -13.65
CA VAL A 178 -40.19 -25.50 -12.93
C VAL A 178 -41.20 -26.21 -13.83
N GLY A 179 -41.04 -27.50 -14.02
CA GLY A 179 -42.13 -28.42 -14.38
C GLY A 179 -42.28 -28.69 -15.87
N GLY A 180 -41.82 -29.83 -16.30
CA GLY A 180 -42.16 -30.51 -17.53
C GLY A 180 -41.98 -32.01 -17.34
N THR A 181 -43.10 -32.69 -17.14
CA THR A 181 -43.39 -34.10 -17.00
C THR A 181 -42.56 -34.99 -17.94
N GLU A 182 -41.94 -36.04 -17.38
CA GLU A 182 -41.34 -37.12 -18.14
C GLU A 182 -42.46 -37.96 -18.85
N PRO A 183 -42.32 -38.36 -20.10
CA PRO A 183 -43.05 -39.48 -20.69
C PRO A 183 -42.25 -40.77 -20.48
N GLY A 184 -42.95 -41.76 -19.93
CA GLY A 184 -42.47 -43.10 -19.63
C GLY A 184 -42.03 -43.93 -20.84
N PRO A 185 -41.38 -45.09 -20.60
CA PRO A 185 -40.71 -45.86 -21.63
C PRO A 185 -41.68 -46.58 -22.55
N SER A 186 -41.54 -46.36 -23.84
CA SER A 186 -42.28 -47.11 -24.87
C SER A 186 -41.57 -48.43 -25.15
N VAL A 187 -42.30 -49.50 -24.96
CA VAL A 187 -41.92 -50.90 -25.23
C VAL A 187 -41.93 -51.16 -26.74
N LEU A 188 -40.83 -51.64 -27.27
CA LEU A 188 -40.76 -52.18 -28.64
C LEU A 188 -41.21 -53.63 -28.67
N PRO A 189 -42.04 -54.08 -29.63
CA PRO A 189 -42.30 -55.50 -29.83
C PRO A 189 -41.25 -56.14 -30.74
N LEU A 190 -40.79 -57.29 -30.31
CA LEU A 190 -40.09 -58.27 -31.17
C LEU A 190 -41.03 -58.83 -32.23
N HIS A 191 -40.58 -58.83 -33.48
CA HIS A 191 -40.98 -59.86 -34.44
C HIS A 191 -39.89 -60.08 -35.49
N ALA A 192 -39.59 -61.39 -35.58
CA ALA A 192 -39.13 -62.30 -36.62
C ALA A 192 -37.76 -62.06 -37.24
#